data_a58bd131eb9612fe06224b10df46f373
#
_entry.id   a58bd131eb9612fe06224b10df46f373
#
_cell.length_a   1.000
_cell.length_b   1.000
_cell.length_c   1.000
_cell.angle_alpha   90.00
_cell.angle_beta   90.00
_cell.angle_gamma   90.00
#
_symmetry.space_group_name_H-M   'P 1'
#
loop_
_entity.id
_entity.type
_entity.pdbx_description
1 polymer ?
#
loop_
_entity_poly.entity_id
_entity_poly.type
_entity_poly.pdbx_seq_one_letter_code
_entity_poly.pdbx_strand_id
1 'polypeptide(L)'
;MKIYFRAIMAAVLVAATGLASANANHGTAEEAVAMVKKAIAFHKANGMEKTIAEVNNLKGQFVDRDLYVVIYNMNGKNIAHGANPRMVGKDLIDLKDGEGKPFMRERIEIIKTKGKGWQDYKFVNPVSKNIEPKSMYIDKVEDVIFGCGIYKG
;
A
#
# COMPACT_ATOMS: atom_id res chain seq x y z
N MET A 1 -63.81 17.65 -34.76
CA MET A 1 -62.49 18.13 -34.38
C MET A 1 -61.88 17.11 -33.40
N LYS A 2 -60.99 16.25 -33.90
CA LYS A 2 -60.41 15.13 -33.11
C LYS A 2 -59.06 15.56 -32.62
N ILE A 3 -58.90 15.68 -31.30
CA ILE A 3 -57.64 16.06 -30.65
C ILE A 3 -56.92 14.74 -30.30
N TYR A 4 -55.79 14.48 -30.96
CA TYR A 4 -54.93 13.34 -30.65
C TYR A 4 -53.93 13.72 -29.55
N PHE A 5 -54.07 13.17 -28.35
CA PHE A 5 -53.07 13.21 -27.27
C PHE A 5 -51.95 12.22 -27.61
N ARG A 6 -50.77 12.76 -27.91
CA ARG A 6 -49.55 11.95 -28.00
C ARG A 6 -48.93 11.87 -26.63
N ALA A 7 -49.01 10.71 -26.00
CA ALA A 7 -48.27 10.39 -24.79
C ALA A 7 -46.77 10.15 -25.13
N ILE A 8 -45.90 11.00 -24.66
CA ILE A 8 -44.45 10.82 -24.74
C ILE A 8 -44.05 9.99 -23.51
N MET A 9 -43.70 8.73 -23.76
CA MET A 9 -43.17 7.83 -22.74
C MET A 9 -41.67 8.08 -22.60
N ALA A 10 -41.24 8.79 -21.54
CA ALA A 10 -39.85 8.98 -21.21
C ALA A 10 -39.33 7.72 -20.53
N ALA A 11 -38.49 6.97 -21.22
CA ALA A 11 -37.75 5.85 -20.64
C ALA A 11 -36.61 6.40 -19.76
N VAL A 12 -36.78 6.28 -18.45
CA VAL A 12 -35.70 6.57 -17.48
C VAL A 12 -34.76 5.37 -17.48
N LEU A 13 -33.58 5.56 -18.09
CA LEU A 13 -32.48 4.60 -18.03
C LEU A 13 -31.79 4.74 -16.66
N VAL A 14 -32.15 3.87 -15.73
CA VAL A 14 -31.44 3.77 -14.45
C VAL A 14 -30.12 3.05 -14.72
N ALA A 15 -29.04 3.81 -14.85
CA ALA A 15 -27.68 3.26 -14.83
C ALA A 15 -27.39 2.75 -13.43
N ALA A 16 -27.48 1.45 -13.23
CA ALA A 16 -26.98 0.80 -12.01
C ALA A 16 -25.44 0.90 -12.01
N THR A 17 -24.91 1.92 -11.36
CA THR A 17 -23.49 1.95 -10.98
C THR A 17 -23.29 0.89 -9.92
N GLY A 18 -22.74 -0.27 -10.34
CA GLY A 18 -22.29 -1.30 -9.42
C GLY A 18 -21.18 -0.72 -8.52
N LEU A 19 -21.54 -0.34 -7.31
CA LEU A 19 -20.57 -0.12 -6.24
C LEU A 19 -19.94 -1.48 -5.96
N ALA A 20 -18.71 -1.69 -6.47
CA ALA A 20 -17.87 -2.76 -5.98
C ALA A 20 -17.73 -2.55 -4.47
N SER A 21 -18.34 -3.42 -3.67
CA SER A 21 -18.15 -3.47 -2.22
C SER A 21 -16.65 -3.70 -1.98
N ALA A 22 -15.90 -2.63 -1.75
CA ALA A 22 -14.57 -2.74 -1.20
C ALA A 22 -14.72 -3.48 0.13
N ASN A 23 -14.01 -4.59 0.26
CA ASN A 23 -14.04 -5.39 1.49
C ASN A 23 -13.58 -4.45 2.63
N ALA A 24 -14.46 -4.13 3.58
CA ALA A 24 -14.25 -3.07 4.58
C ALA A 24 -12.96 -3.23 5.41
N ASN A 25 -12.36 -4.42 5.37
CA ASN A 25 -11.15 -4.77 6.11
C ASN A 25 -9.85 -4.65 5.30
N HIS A 26 -9.93 -4.41 3.98
CA HIS A 26 -8.76 -4.30 3.11
C HIS A 26 -8.58 -2.87 2.59
N GLY A 27 -7.33 -2.43 2.52
CA GLY A 27 -6.98 -1.18 1.89
C GLY A 27 -6.97 -1.27 0.36
N THR A 28 -7.16 -0.14 -0.31
CA THR A 28 -7.11 -0.04 -1.78
C THR A 28 -5.73 0.40 -2.26
N ALA A 29 -5.46 0.23 -3.56
CA ALA A 29 -4.22 0.67 -4.19
C ALA A 29 -4.03 2.19 -4.07
N GLU A 30 -5.11 2.96 -4.24
CA GLU A 30 -5.12 4.41 -4.10
C GLU A 30 -4.77 4.84 -2.68
N GLU A 31 -5.34 4.16 -1.68
CA GLU A 31 -5.05 4.42 -0.26
C GLU A 31 -3.58 4.09 0.08
N ALA A 32 -3.03 2.99 -0.45
CA ALA A 32 -1.63 2.64 -0.25
C ALA A 32 -0.68 3.70 -0.82
N VAL A 33 -0.93 4.16 -2.04
CA VAL A 33 -0.16 5.26 -2.68
C VAL A 33 -0.29 6.55 -1.87
N ALA A 34 -1.50 6.91 -1.43
CA ALA A 34 -1.74 8.10 -0.63
C ALA A 34 -0.99 8.03 0.71
N MET A 35 -0.96 6.86 1.36
CA MET A 35 -0.26 6.65 2.62
C MET A 35 1.26 6.79 2.46
N VAL A 36 1.85 6.26 1.39
CA VAL A 36 3.28 6.46 1.08
C VAL A 36 3.59 7.95 0.86
N LYS A 37 2.78 8.64 0.06
CA LYS A 37 2.97 10.09 -0.19
C LYS A 37 2.85 10.91 1.11
N LYS A 38 1.89 10.55 1.98
CA LYS A 38 1.74 11.17 3.30
C LYS A 38 2.97 10.96 4.17
N ALA A 39 3.53 9.74 4.20
CA ALA A 39 4.74 9.44 4.96
C ALA A 39 5.95 10.19 4.43
N ILE A 40 6.11 10.31 3.11
CA ILE A 40 7.16 11.10 2.48
C ILE A 40 7.02 12.60 2.81
N ALA A 41 5.80 13.14 2.76
CA ALA A 41 5.55 14.54 3.13
C ALA A 41 5.87 14.79 4.62
N PHE A 42 5.50 13.86 5.48
CA PHE A 42 5.83 13.90 6.91
C PHE A 42 7.36 13.88 7.13
N HIS A 43 8.07 13.02 6.41
CA HIS A 43 9.53 12.96 6.45
C HIS A 43 10.18 14.28 6.05
N LYS A 44 9.74 14.88 4.94
CA LYS A 44 10.26 16.18 4.49
C LYS A 44 10.03 17.32 5.49
N ALA A 45 8.91 17.27 6.20
CA ALA A 45 8.57 18.31 7.19
C ALA A 45 9.22 18.10 8.56
N ASN A 46 9.47 16.85 8.98
CA ASN A 46 9.83 16.51 10.35
C ASN A 46 11.19 15.82 10.51
N GLY A 47 11.79 15.36 9.41
CA GLY A 47 13.06 14.62 9.39
C GLY A 47 12.88 13.12 9.66
N MET A 48 13.95 12.36 9.42
CA MET A 48 13.94 10.89 9.45
C MET A 48 13.66 10.32 10.84
N GLU A 49 14.25 10.89 11.89
CA GLU A 49 14.08 10.39 13.25
C GLU A 49 12.61 10.37 13.70
N LYS A 50 11.90 11.49 13.50
CA LYS A 50 10.47 11.57 13.81
C LYS A 50 9.62 10.67 12.91
N THR A 51 10.03 10.52 11.66
CA THR A 51 9.33 9.64 10.70
C THR A 51 9.46 8.17 11.11
N ILE A 52 10.64 7.73 11.50
CA ILE A 52 10.87 6.37 12.02
C ILE A 52 10.01 6.12 13.27
N ALA A 53 10.01 7.05 14.21
CA ALA A 53 9.21 6.93 15.43
C ALA A 53 7.72 6.80 15.12
N GLU A 54 7.20 7.64 14.21
CA GLU A 54 5.78 7.63 13.85
C GLU A 54 5.39 6.39 13.01
N VAL A 55 6.24 5.93 12.10
CA VAL A 55 5.99 4.68 11.34
C VAL A 55 6.02 3.46 12.26
N ASN A 56 6.88 3.43 13.26
CA ASN A 56 6.95 2.34 14.25
C ASN A 56 5.81 2.37 15.27
N ASN A 57 5.02 3.44 15.32
CA ASN A 57 3.84 3.55 16.17
C ASN A 57 2.68 2.73 15.57
N LEU A 58 2.43 1.55 16.13
CA LEU A 58 1.39 0.61 15.67
C LEU A 58 -0.04 1.17 15.72
N LYS A 59 -0.24 2.29 16.41
CA LYS A 59 -1.52 3.03 16.52
C LYS A 59 -1.42 4.41 15.89
N GLY A 60 -0.35 4.66 15.14
CA GLY A 60 -0.07 5.95 14.50
C GLY A 60 -0.79 6.14 13.18
N GLN A 61 -0.55 7.30 12.59
CA GLN A 61 -1.22 7.72 11.36
C GLN A 61 -0.78 6.97 10.09
N PHE A 62 0.20 6.07 10.20
CA PHE A 62 0.73 5.26 9.09
C PHE A 62 0.33 3.79 9.18
N VAL A 63 -0.75 3.52 9.91
CA VAL A 63 -1.42 2.21 9.99
C VAL A 63 -2.93 2.43 9.85
N ASP A 64 -3.56 1.69 8.95
CA ASP A 64 -5.01 1.69 8.76
C ASP A 64 -5.47 0.33 8.22
N ARG A 65 -6.26 -0.40 9.00
CA ARG A 65 -6.71 -1.77 8.65
C ARG A 65 -5.51 -2.70 8.37
N ASP A 66 -5.36 -3.20 7.15
CA ASP A 66 -4.21 -4.00 6.70
C ASP A 66 -3.12 -3.17 5.99
N LEU A 67 -3.32 -1.85 5.85
CA LEU A 67 -2.32 -0.91 5.33
C LEU A 67 -1.34 -0.50 6.42
N TYR A 68 -0.08 -0.49 6.11
CA TYR A 68 0.98 0.06 6.97
C TYR A 68 2.19 0.48 6.16
N VAL A 69 2.86 1.53 6.63
CA VAL A 69 4.11 2.00 6.02
C VAL A 69 5.29 1.18 6.52
N VAL A 70 6.23 0.96 5.63
CA VAL A 70 7.56 0.41 5.92
C VAL A 70 8.63 1.29 5.29
N ILE A 71 9.82 1.33 5.90
CA ILE A 71 10.96 2.06 5.39
C ILE A 71 12.17 1.12 5.34
N TYR A 72 12.89 1.13 4.22
CA TYR A 72 14.12 0.37 4.02
C TYR A 72 15.25 1.29 3.54
N ASN A 73 16.48 0.95 3.86
CA ASN A 73 17.62 1.55 3.15
C ASN A 73 17.89 0.81 1.83
N MET A 74 18.80 1.36 1.01
CA MET A 74 19.16 0.79 -0.28
C MET A 74 19.99 -0.50 -0.20
N ASN A 75 20.36 -0.96 1.01
CA ASN A 75 21.03 -2.24 1.25
C ASN A 75 20.07 -3.34 1.71
N GLY A 76 18.75 -3.05 1.80
CA GLY A 76 17.73 -4.02 2.21
C GLY A 76 17.50 -4.12 3.70
N LYS A 77 18.11 -3.24 4.51
CA LYS A 77 17.84 -3.19 5.95
C LYS A 77 16.50 -2.49 6.22
N ASN A 78 15.66 -3.11 7.03
CA ASN A 78 14.43 -2.48 7.49
C ASN A 78 14.73 -1.41 8.54
N ILE A 79 14.28 -0.18 8.32
CA ILE A 79 14.48 0.97 9.20
C ILE A 79 13.26 1.21 10.08
N ALA A 80 12.05 1.04 9.52
CA ALA A 80 10.80 1.21 10.23
C ALA A 80 9.72 0.27 9.69
N HIS A 81 8.79 -0.19 10.55
CA HIS A 81 7.77 -1.15 10.16
C HIS A 81 6.47 -0.96 10.96
N GLY A 82 5.42 -0.46 10.30
CA GLY A 82 4.14 -0.12 10.94
C GLY A 82 3.32 -1.28 11.47
N ALA A 83 3.66 -2.55 11.16
CA ALA A 83 2.89 -3.70 11.60
C ALA A 83 3.69 -4.73 12.40
N ASN A 84 5.02 -4.72 12.32
CA ASN A 84 5.86 -5.71 13.00
C ASN A 84 7.19 -5.12 13.48
N PRO A 85 7.28 -4.70 14.75
CA PRO A 85 8.49 -4.11 15.32
C PRO A 85 9.71 -5.03 15.28
N ARG A 86 9.50 -6.36 15.22
CA ARG A 86 10.60 -7.35 15.16
C ARG A 86 11.38 -7.31 13.85
N MET A 87 10.83 -6.67 12.82
CA MET A 87 11.50 -6.49 11.53
C MET A 87 12.51 -5.34 11.56
N VAL A 88 12.31 -4.35 12.44
CA VAL A 88 13.16 -3.16 12.52
C VAL A 88 14.59 -3.53 12.84
N GLY A 89 15.53 -2.99 12.07
CA GLY A 89 16.97 -3.23 12.19
C GLY A 89 17.46 -4.49 11.50
N LYS A 90 16.60 -5.38 11.01
CA LYS A 90 17.02 -6.60 10.31
C LYS A 90 17.46 -6.31 8.87
N ASP A 91 18.50 -7.01 8.46
CA ASP A 91 18.88 -7.13 7.06
C ASP A 91 17.98 -8.17 6.39
N LEU A 92 17.28 -7.73 5.35
CA LEU A 92 16.29 -8.54 4.62
C LEU A 92 16.73 -8.82 3.18
N ILE A 93 17.97 -8.49 2.81
CA ILE A 93 18.42 -8.58 1.41
C ILE A 93 18.27 -9.97 0.82
N ASP A 94 18.46 -11.00 1.62
CA ASP A 94 18.34 -12.40 1.21
C ASP A 94 17.01 -13.06 1.62
N LEU A 95 16.09 -12.28 2.19
CA LEU A 95 14.78 -12.79 2.58
C LEU A 95 13.95 -13.12 1.34
N LYS A 96 13.40 -14.33 1.35
CA LYS A 96 12.50 -14.84 0.32
C LYS A 96 11.09 -14.97 0.88
N ASP A 97 10.10 -14.84 0.03
CA ASP A 97 8.72 -15.17 0.38
C ASP A 97 8.48 -16.69 0.40
N GLY A 98 7.24 -17.10 0.71
CA GLY A 98 6.87 -18.52 0.78
C GLY A 98 7.00 -19.30 -0.54
N GLU A 99 7.18 -18.62 -1.67
CA GLU A 99 7.42 -19.21 -2.99
C GLU A 99 8.90 -19.14 -3.42
N GLY A 100 9.77 -18.67 -2.53
CA GLY A 100 11.20 -18.54 -2.81
C GLY A 100 11.59 -17.27 -3.57
N LYS A 101 10.69 -16.30 -3.72
CA LYS A 101 10.94 -15.04 -4.43
C LYS A 101 11.82 -14.12 -3.57
N PRO A 102 12.99 -13.67 -4.07
CA PRO A 102 13.89 -12.76 -3.34
C PRO A 102 13.36 -11.32 -3.43
N PHE A 103 12.24 -11.05 -2.78
CA PHE A 103 11.46 -9.82 -2.96
C PHE A 103 12.23 -8.54 -2.57
N MET A 104 13.17 -8.61 -1.63
CA MET A 104 13.95 -7.42 -1.27
C MET A 104 14.95 -7.04 -2.37
N ARG A 105 15.63 -8.00 -2.98
CA ARG A 105 16.53 -7.76 -4.12
C ARG A 105 15.76 -7.18 -5.31
N GLU A 106 14.60 -7.75 -5.63
CA GLU A 106 13.73 -7.25 -6.70
C GLU A 106 13.24 -5.82 -6.40
N ARG A 107 12.86 -5.53 -5.14
CA ARG A 107 12.45 -4.19 -4.71
C ARG A 107 13.52 -3.14 -4.95
N ILE A 108 14.75 -3.45 -4.56
CA ILE A 108 15.89 -2.56 -4.77
C ILE A 108 16.14 -2.35 -6.27
N GLU A 109 15.98 -3.39 -7.09
CA GLU A 109 16.15 -3.28 -8.54
C GLU A 109 15.06 -2.40 -9.18
N ILE A 110 13.80 -2.55 -8.77
CA ILE A 110 12.70 -1.66 -9.21
C ILE A 110 13.04 -0.21 -8.86
N ILE A 111 13.52 0.04 -7.65
CA ILE A 111 13.88 1.38 -7.20
C ILE A 111 15.08 1.95 -7.96
N LYS A 112 16.12 1.16 -8.22
CA LYS A 112 17.28 1.60 -8.99
C LYS A 112 16.93 1.97 -10.44
N THR A 113 16.02 1.22 -11.04
CA THR A 113 15.66 1.40 -12.47
C THR A 113 14.55 2.43 -12.69
N LYS A 114 13.57 2.52 -11.78
CA LYS A 114 12.34 3.32 -11.96
C LYS A 114 12.11 4.37 -10.88
N GLY A 115 12.83 4.32 -9.76
CA GLY A 115 12.64 5.20 -8.61
C GLY A 115 11.39 4.91 -7.77
N LYS A 116 10.35 4.34 -8.38
CA LYS A 116 9.07 3.95 -7.76
C LYS A 116 8.37 2.87 -8.57
N GLY A 117 7.38 2.22 -7.98
CA GLY A 117 6.58 1.22 -8.70
C GLY A 117 5.79 0.31 -7.77
N TRP A 118 5.22 -0.72 -8.36
CA TRP A 118 4.51 -1.78 -7.67
C TRP A 118 5.30 -3.08 -7.72
N GLN A 119 5.21 -3.85 -6.64
CA GLN A 119 5.84 -5.16 -6.52
C GLN A 119 4.86 -6.17 -5.95
N ASP A 120 4.73 -7.33 -6.60
CA ASP A 120 3.91 -8.45 -6.13
C ASP A 120 4.79 -9.49 -5.44
N TYR A 121 4.37 -9.94 -4.24
CA TYR A 121 5.01 -11.01 -3.47
C TYR A 121 4.01 -11.56 -2.44
N LYS A 122 4.38 -12.57 -1.67
CA LYS A 122 3.54 -13.08 -0.58
C LYS A 122 4.07 -12.62 0.77
N PHE A 123 3.18 -12.18 1.66
CA PHE A 123 3.56 -11.74 2.99
C PHE A 123 2.44 -11.94 4.01
N VAL A 124 2.80 -11.93 5.29
CA VAL A 124 1.82 -12.06 6.39
C VAL A 124 0.94 -10.83 6.48
N ASN A 125 -0.37 -11.02 6.35
CA ASN A 125 -1.35 -9.96 6.58
C ASN A 125 -1.47 -9.69 8.09
N PRO A 126 -1.34 -8.44 8.55
CA PRO A 126 -1.35 -8.12 9.98
C PRO A 126 -2.73 -8.31 10.62
N VAL A 127 -3.82 -8.35 9.84
CA VAL A 127 -5.19 -8.53 10.32
C VAL A 127 -5.55 -10.01 10.36
N SER A 128 -5.46 -10.72 9.24
CA SER A 128 -5.83 -12.14 9.14
C SER A 128 -4.79 -13.10 9.74
N LYS A 129 -3.54 -12.65 9.89
CA LYS A 129 -2.36 -13.45 10.30
C LYS A 129 -1.95 -14.54 9.31
N ASN A 130 -2.56 -14.59 8.15
CA ASN A 130 -2.25 -15.53 7.08
C ASN A 130 -1.19 -14.95 6.12
N ILE A 131 -0.47 -15.83 5.42
CA ILE A 131 0.36 -15.45 4.28
C ILE A 131 -0.57 -15.29 3.08
N GLU A 132 -0.59 -14.09 2.53
CA GLU A 132 -1.48 -13.71 1.42
C GLU A 132 -0.70 -13.05 0.29
N PRO A 133 -1.22 -13.10 -0.96
CA PRO A 133 -0.69 -12.28 -2.05
C PRO A 133 -0.76 -10.80 -1.68
N LYS A 134 0.36 -10.11 -1.85
CA LYS A 134 0.51 -8.68 -1.53
C LYS A 134 1.05 -7.93 -2.73
N SER A 135 0.48 -6.77 -3.00
CA SER A 135 1.04 -5.79 -3.95
C SER A 135 1.47 -4.56 -3.18
N MET A 136 2.75 -4.24 -3.22
CA MET A 136 3.33 -3.10 -2.50
C MET A 136 3.71 -1.98 -3.45
N TYR A 137 3.18 -0.79 -3.21
CA TYR A 137 3.70 0.44 -3.81
C TYR A 137 4.95 0.88 -3.06
N ILE A 138 5.99 1.21 -3.80
CA ILE A 138 7.27 1.69 -3.28
C ILE A 138 7.67 2.99 -3.98
N ASP A 139 8.28 3.89 -3.22
CA ASP A 139 8.79 5.17 -3.72
C ASP A 139 10.08 5.53 -2.99
N LYS A 140 11.08 6.01 -3.75
CA LYS A 140 12.38 6.38 -3.21
C LYS A 140 12.43 7.87 -2.89
N VAL A 141 12.91 8.18 -1.70
CA VAL A 141 13.26 9.55 -1.30
C VAL A 141 14.65 9.51 -0.69
N GLU A 142 15.58 10.33 -1.21
CA GLU A 142 16.98 10.28 -0.79
C GLU A 142 17.55 8.86 -0.92
N ASP A 143 18.09 8.30 0.15
CA ASP A 143 18.66 6.95 0.18
C ASP A 143 17.76 5.90 0.87
N VAL A 144 16.46 6.19 0.98
CA VAL A 144 15.50 5.28 1.59
C VAL A 144 14.30 4.99 0.69
N ILE A 145 13.69 3.84 0.92
CA ILE A 145 12.52 3.33 0.21
C ILE A 145 11.35 3.35 1.19
N PHE A 146 10.32 4.12 0.87
CA PHE A 146 9.01 4.06 1.53
C PHE A 146 8.12 3.06 0.81
N GLY A 147 7.37 2.26 1.55
CA GLY A 147 6.44 1.30 0.96
C GLY A 147 5.17 1.14 1.78
N CYS A 148 4.07 0.89 1.08
CA CYS A 148 2.80 0.45 1.65
C CYS A 148 2.14 -0.50 0.65
N GLY A 149 1.57 -1.60 1.12
CA GLY A 149 1.01 -2.62 0.24
C GLY A 149 -0.41 -3.00 0.61
N ILE A 150 -1.14 -3.47 -0.41
CA ILE A 150 -2.47 -4.05 -0.29
C ILE A 150 -2.37 -5.57 -0.33
N TYR A 151 -3.29 -6.25 0.37
CA TYR A 151 -3.46 -7.69 0.30
C TYR A 151 -4.62 -8.04 -0.65
N LYS A 152 -4.43 -9.10 -1.43
CA LYS A 152 -5.36 -9.54 -2.49
C LYS A 152 -6.11 -10.83 -2.05
N GLY A 153 -6.37 -10.95 -0.77
CA GLY A 153 -7.08 -12.09 -0.20
C GLY A 153 -8.57 -12.14 -0.48
#